data_4cbdca5d0d837bff7670ac9b32b20b02
#
_entry.id   4cbdca5d0d837bff7670ac9b32b20b02
#
_cell.length_a   1.000
_cell.length_b   1.000
_cell.length_c   1.000
_cell.angle_alpha   90.00
_cell.angle_beta   90.00
_cell.angle_gamma   90.00
#
_symmetry.space_group_name_H-M   'P 1'
#
loop_
_entity.id
_entity.type
_entity.pdbx_description
1 polymer ?
#
loop_
_entity_poly.entity_id
_entity_poly.type
_entity_poly.pdbx_seq_one_letter_code
_entity_poly.pdbx_strand_id
1 'polypeptide(L)'
;MSTAEAVMTTQDVANRFNELAQTGQWEQIQNELYEDNAVSIEPAHSQGLQTVEGMEAIRQKGKQFGEMVEEMHGGYSNEPIVAGNHFSLAMGMDVTMKGMSRMTMDEIAVYEVKDGKIVKEQFFY
;
A
#
# COMPACT_ATOMS: atom_id res chain seq x y z
N MET A 1 24.38 -5.24 27.19
CA MET A 1 24.40 -5.34 25.78
C MET A 1 23.08 -4.81 25.25
N SER A 2 23.19 -3.84 24.51
CA SER A 2 21.99 -3.53 23.84
C SER A 2 21.66 -4.73 22.99
N THR A 3 20.63 -5.30 23.26
CA THR A 3 20.02 -6.15 22.33
C THR A 3 19.77 -5.32 21.10
N ALA A 4 20.45 -5.66 20.05
CA ALA A 4 20.00 -5.21 18.76
C ALA A 4 18.50 -5.51 18.71
N GLU A 5 17.72 -4.50 18.47
CA GLU A 5 16.30 -4.71 18.24
C GLU A 5 16.15 -5.75 17.13
N ALA A 6 15.37 -6.75 17.39
CA ALA A 6 15.12 -7.76 16.38
C ALA A 6 14.43 -7.09 15.20
N VAL A 7 15.00 -7.28 14.02
CA VAL A 7 14.39 -6.81 12.77
C VAL A 7 13.09 -7.59 12.56
N MET A 8 12.03 -6.92 12.18
CA MET A 8 10.76 -7.57 11.88
C MET A 8 10.91 -8.53 10.70
N THR A 9 10.29 -9.70 10.82
CA THR A 9 10.22 -10.65 9.70
C THR A 9 9.18 -10.16 8.68
N THR A 10 9.16 -10.78 7.52
CA THR A 10 8.11 -10.50 6.53
C THR A 10 6.73 -10.74 7.11
N GLN A 11 6.57 -11.82 7.89
CA GLN A 11 5.30 -12.11 8.54
C GLN A 11 4.92 -11.02 9.54
N ASP A 12 5.87 -10.51 10.30
CA ASP A 12 5.62 -9.42 11.26
C ASP A 12 5.15 -8.15 10.54
N VAL A 13 5.81 -7.82 9.44
CA VAL A 13 5.43 -6.65 8.64
C VAL A 13 4.02 -6.83 8.07
N ALA A 14 3.73 -8.02 7.52
CA ALA A 14 2.41 -8.31 6.98
C ALA A 14 1.32 -8.23 8.06
N ASN A 15 1.59 -8.76 9.26
CA ASN A 15 0.66 -8.71 10.38
C ASN A 15 0.37 -7.27 10.80
N ARG A 16 1.42 -6.46 10.91
CA ARG A 16 1.27 -5.05 11.29
C ARG A 16 0.55 -4.26 10.21
N PHE A 17 0.87 -4.53 8.94
CA PHE A 17 0.17 -3.94 7.80
C PHE A 17 -1.33 -4.22 7.90
N ASN A 18 -1.70 -5.48 8.09
CA ASN A 18 -3.10 -5.88 8.19
C ASN A 18 -3.81 -5.20 9.35
N GLU A 19 -3.18 -5.16 10.51
CA GLU A 19 -3.72 -4.50 11.70
C GLU A 19 -4.08 -3.04 11.42
N LEU A 20 -3.18 -2.31 10.76
CA LEU A 20 -3.40 -0.91 10.42
C LEU A 20 -4.39 -0.74 9.27
N ALA A 21 -4.33 -1.62 8.26
CA ALA A 21 -5.23 -1.55 7.10
C ALA A 21 -6.69 -1.76 7.50
N GLN A 22 -6.96 -2.65 8.45
CA GLN A 22 -8.33 -2.94 8.90
C GLN A 22 -8.99 -1.74 9.57
N THR A 23 -8.22 -0.80 10.07
CA THR A 23 -8.73 0.44 10.67
C THR A 23 -8.48 1.67 9.80
N GLY A 24 -8.10 1.45 8.52
CA GLY A 24 -7.94 2.55 7.56
C GLY A 24 -6.74 3.45 7.80
N GLN A 25 -5.73 2.98 8.53
CA GLN A 25 -4.57 3.79 8.89
C GLN A 25 -3.45 3.70 7.84
N TRP A 26 -3.76 4.08 6.62
CA TRP A 26 -2.85 3.95 5.48
C TRP A 26 -1.62 4.85 5.60
N GLU A 27 -1.79 6.06 6.14
CA GLU A 27 -0.66 6.96 6.37
C GLU A 27 0.31 6.37 7.40
N GLN A 28 -0.24 5.76 8.47
CA GLN A 28 0.58 5.13 9.50
C GLN A 28 1.37 3.94 8.93
N ILE A 29 0.76 3.16 8.02
CA ILE A 29 1.46 2.08 7.34
C ILE A 29 2.71 2.63 6.64
N GLN A 30 2.57 3.70 5.90
CA GLN A 30 3.69 4.32 5.19
C GLN A 30 4.75 4.82 6.17
N ASN A 31 4.34 5.50 7.22
CA ASN A 31 5.27 6.07 8.20
C ASN A 31 6.04 5.00 8.97
N GLU A 32 5.39 3.90 9.29
CA GLU A 32 5.94 2.87 10.16
C GLU A 32 6.68 1.76 9.41
N LEU A 33 6.17 1.35 8.26
CA LEU A 33 6.60 0.12 7.59
C LEU A 33 7.39 0.30 6.30
N TYR A 34 7.35 1.46 5.67
CA TYR A 34 8.04 1.67 4.40
C TYR A 34 9.47 2.16 4.61
N GLU A 35 10.36 1.68 3.75
CA GLU A 35 11.72 2.17 3.66
C GLU A 35 11.72 3.47 2.84
N ASP A 36 12.63 4.40 3.16
CA ASP A 36 12.64 5.74 2.54
C ASP A 36 12.75 5.71 1.03
N ASN A 37 13.45 4.73 0.48
CA ASN A 37 13.65 4.60 -0.97
C ASN A 37 12.69 3.59 -1.61
N ALA A 38 11.58 3.28 -0.94
CA ALA A 38 10.60 2.33 -1.47
C ALA A 38 10.12 2.73 -2.87
N VAL A 39 9.83 1.72 -3.69
CA VAL A 39 9.33 1.91 -5.06
C VAL A 39 7.86 1.51 -5.09
N SER A 40 7.04 2.31 -5.75
CA SER A 40 5.62 2.04 -5.92
C SER A 40 5.31 1.91 -7.41
N ILE A 41 4.95 0.70 -7.83
CA ILE A 41 4.79 0.33 -9.25
C ILE A 41 3.32 0.22 -9.61
N GLU A 42 2.91 0.99 -10.62
CA GLU A 42 1.57 0.92 -11.20
C GLU A 42 1.61 0.13 -12.51
N PRO A 43 0.49 -0.48 -12.94
CA PRO A 43 0.45 -1.14 -14.23
C PRO A 43 0.75 -0.18 -15.37
N ALA A 44 1.33 -0.70 -16.45
CA ALA A 44 1.68 0.11 -17.62
C ALA A 44 0.47 0.83 -18.23
N HIS A 45 -0.74 0.28 -18.07
CA HIS A 45 -1.96 0.89 -18.62
C HIS A 45 -2.59 1.92 -17.68
N SER A 46 -2.00 2.16 -16.50
CA SER A 46 -2.53 3.16 -15.57
C SER A 46 -2.50 4.54 -16.21
N GLN A 47 -3.62 5.26 -16.13
CA GLN A 47 -3.74 6.58 -16.72
C GLN A 47 -3.66 7.71 -15.70
N GLY A 48 -3.90 7.41 -14.43
CA GLY A 48 -3.92 8.42 -13.38
C GLY A 48 -2.69 8.39 -12.49
N LEU A 49 -2.37 7.22 -11.98
CA LEU A 49 -1.26 7.05 -11.05
C LEU A 49 -0.05 6.48 -11.76
N GLN A 50 1.13 6.92 -11.36
CA GLN A 50 2.37 6.54 -12.00
C GLN A 50 3.28 5.77 -11.06
N THR A 51 4.20 4.99 -11.64
CA THR A 51 5.28 4.37 -10.90
C THR A 51 6.21 5.46 -10.40
N VAL A 52 6.50 5.43 -9.10
CA VAL A 52 7.36 6.44 -8.45
C VAL A 52 8.32 5.75 -7.47
N GLU A 53 9.38 6.46 -7.13
CA GLU A 53 10.37 5.98 -6.17
C GLU A 53 10.57 7.01 -5.06
N GLY A 54 10.70 6.52 -3.82
CA GLY A 54 10.92 7.34 -2.65
C GLY A 54 9.62 7.75 -1.95
N MET A 55 9.70 7.90 -0.63
CA MET A 55 8.51 8.17 0.18
C MET A 55 7.85 9.50 -0.13
N GLU A 56 8.64 10.52 -0.47
CA GLU A 56 8.05 11.81 -0.85
C GLU A 56 7.14 11.65 -2.07
N ALA A 57 7.63 10.96 -3.11
CA ALA A 57 6.86 10.73 -4.32
C ALA A 57 5.67 9.80 -4.07
N ILE A 58 5.84 8.81 -3.22
CA ILE A 58 4.74 7.90 -2.84
C ILE A 58 3.63 8.66 -2.10
N ARG A 59 4.00 9.54 -1.17
CA ARG A 59 3.03 10.37 -0.46
C ARG A 59 2.31 11.33 -1.40
N GLN A 60 3.03 11.91 -2.36
CA GLN A 60 2.43 12.78 -3.37
C GLN A 60 1.45 12.01 -4.24
N LYS A 61 1.77 10.78 -4.60
CA LYS A 61 0.86 9.93 -5.37
C LYS A 61 -0.43 9.67 -4.58
N GLY A 62 -0.32 9.37 -3.30
CA GLY A 62 -1.49 9.18 -2.43
C GLY A 62 -2.33 10.44 -2.33
N LYS A 63 -1.70 11.60 -2.22
CA LYS A 63 -2.38 12.89 -2.16
C LYS A 63 -3.12 13.17 -3.47
N GLN A 64 -2.47 12.94 -4.61
CA GLN A 64 -3.10 13.11 -5.91
C GLN A 64 -4.34 12.23 -6.04
N PHE A 65 -4.24 10.98 -5.61
CA PHE A 65 -5.38 10.07 -5.62
C PHE A 65 -6.52 10.62 -4.75
N GLY A 66 -6.22 11.05 -3.55
CA GLY A 66 -7.22 11.62 -2.64
C GLY A 66 -7.92 12.84 -3.22
N GLU A 67 -7.19 13.67 -3.95
CA GLU A 67 -7.77 14.86 -4.59
C GLU A 67 -8.72 14.51 -5.74
N MET A 68 -8.57 13.34 -6.35
CA MET A 68 -9.45 12.87 -7.41
C MET A 68 -10.74 12.23 -6.87
N VAL A 69 -10.77 11.88 -5.59
CA VAL A 69 -11.93 11.24 -4.97
C VAL A 69 -12.94 12.29 -4.58
N GLU A 70 -14.18 12.15 -5.07
CA GLU A 70 -15.29 12.99 -4.65
C GLU A 70 -15.93 12.43 -3.40
N GLU A 71 -16.15 11.10 -3.38
CA GLU A 71 -16.75 10.44 -2.23
C GLU A 71 -16.24 9.00 -2.11
N MET A 72 -15.88 8.62 -0.89
CA MET A 72 -15.50 7.25 -0.56
C MET A 72 -16.69 6.58 0.09
N HIS A 73 -17.22 5.53 -0.54
CA HIS A 73 -18.40 4.82 -0.04
C HIS A 73 -18.03 3.64 0.86
N GLY A 74 -16.86 3.06 0.64
CA GLY A 74 -16.37 1.93 1.42
C GLY A 74 -15.13 1.34 0.82
N GLY A 75 -14.59 0.34 1.48
CA GLY A 75 -13.41 -0.35 0.99
C GLY A 75 -13.16 -1.62 1.77
N TYR A 76 -12.23 -2.43 1.29
CA TYR A 76 -11.81 -3.64 1.97
C TYR A 76 -10.33 -3.90 1.71
N SER A 77 -9.73 -4.67 2.61
CA SER A 77 -8.46 -5.32 2.35
C SER A 77 -8.53 -6.72 2.99
N ASN A 78 -8.05 -7.72 2.27
CA ASN A 78 -8.05 -9.09 2.76
C ASN A 78 -6.82 -9.35 3.62
N GLU A 79 -6.85 -10.43 4.38
CA GLU A 79 -5.69 -10.86 5.15
C GLU A 79 -4.52 -11.17 4.22
N PRO A 80 -3.32 -10.68 4.52
CA PRO A 80 -2.15 -10.94 3.67
C PRO A 80 -1.77 -12.41 3.60
N ILE A 81 -1.25 -12.81 2.44
CA ILE A 81 -0.63 -14.11 2.21
C ILE A 81 0.87 -13.87 2.12
N VAL A 82 1.66 -14.60 2.92
CA VAL A 82 3.11 -14.41 3.02
C VAL A 82 3.85 -15.58 2.37
N ALA A 83 4.84 -15.26 1.56
CA ALA A 83 5.75 -16.25 0.99
C ALA A 83 7.14 -15.62 0.85
N GLY A 84 8.15 -16.21 1.53
CA GLY A 84 9.51 -15.69 1.49
C GLY A 84 9.58 -14.26 2.00
N ASN A 85 10.10 -13.37 1.18
CA ASN A 85 10.23 -11.95 1.50
C ASN A 85 9.12 -11.10 0.87
N HIS A 86 8.01 -11.73 0.49
CA HIS A 86 6.86 -11.03 -0.09
C HIS A 86 5.59 -11.32 0.69
N PHE A 87 4.67 -10.37 0.65
CA PHE A 87 3.28 -10.63 1.01
C PHE A 87 2.35 -9.94 0.02
N SER A 88 1.16 -10.46 -0.12
CA SER A 88 0.18 -9.91 -1.04
C SER A 88 -1.21 -9.96 -0.44
N LEU A 89 -2.07 -9.09 -0.94
CA LEU A 89 -3.48 -9.06 -0.54
C LEU A 89 -4.31 -8.41 -1.63
N ALA A 90 -5.59 -8.78 -1.64
CA ALA A 90 -6.57 -8.07 -2.45
C ALA A 90 -7.08 -6.89 -1.64
N MET A 91 -7.27 -5.75 -2.31
CA MET A 91 -7.89 -4.58 -1.71
C MET A 91 -8.76 -3.89 -2.74
N GLY A 92 -9.75 -3.16 -2.26
CA GLY A 92 -10.64 -2.47 -3.16
C GLY A 92 -11.35 -1.31 -2.51
N MET A 93 -11.92 -0.47 -3.35
CA MET A 93 -12.66 0.71 -2.95
C MET A 93 -13.95 0.81 -3.73
N ASP A 94 -15.01 1.24 -3.04
CA ASP A 94 -16.25 1.69 -3.64
C ASP A 94 -16.22 3.20 -3.58
N VAL A 95 -16.09 3.85 -4.73
CA VAL A 95 -15.68 5.24 -4.79
C VAL A 95 -16.36 5.97 -5.94
N THR A 96 -16.61 7.27 -5.75
CA THR A 96 -16.98 8.18 -6.82
C THR A 96 -15.79 9.13 -7.04
N MET A 97 -15.19 9.06 -8.22
CA MET A 97 -14.12 9.98 -8.61
C MET A 97 -14.73 11.23 -9.22
N LYS A 98 -14.05 12.37 -9.09
CA LYS A 98 -14.55 13.64 -9.63
C LYS A 98 -14.81 13.53 -11.13
N GLY A 99 -16.01 13.91 -11.54
CA GLY A 99 -16.42 13.87 -12.94
C GLY A 99 -16.75 12.49 -13.48
N MET A 100 -16.82 11.47 -12.62
CA MET A 100 -17.09 10.10 -13.01
C MET A 100 -18.24 9.51 -12.21
N SER A 101 -18.79 8.40 -12.70
CA SER A 101 -19.81 7.66 -11.95
C SER A 101 -19.17 6.86 -10.83
N ARG A 102 -19.99 6.50 -9.84
CA ARG A 102 -19.58 5.58 -8.77
C ARG A 102 -19.07 4.27 -9.38
N MET A 103 -17.95 3.79 -8.86
CA MET A 103 -17.30 2.58 -9.35
C MET A 103 -16.64 1.79 -8.24
N THR A 104 -16.38 0.52 -8.52
CA THR A 104 -15.57 -0.32 -7.66
C THR A 104 -14.18 -0.45 -8.29
N MET A 105 -13.14 -0.20 -7.50
CA MET A 105 -11.75 -0.36 -7.92
C MET A 105 -11.15 -1.50 -7.11
N ASP A 106 -10.86 -2.60 -7.77
CA ASP A 106 -10.29 -3.79 -7.13
C ASP A 106 -8.88 -4.03 -7.64
N GLU A 107 -7.98 -4.41 -6.73
CA GLU A 107 -6.59 -4.65 -7.10
C GLU A 107 -5.94 -5.71 -6.24
N ILE A 108 -4.86 -6.29 -6.76
CA ILE A 108 -3.94 -7.12 -5.97
C ILE A 108 -2.70 -6.27 -5.73
N ALA A 109 -2.28 -6.18 -4.48
CA ALA A 109 -1.05 -5.50 -4.12
C ALA A 109 -0.02 -6.52 -3.67
N VAL A 110 1.20 -6.40 -4.17
CA VAL A 110 2.33 -7.26 -3.79
C VAL A 110 3.41 -6.40 -3.17
N TYR A 111 3.86 -6.79 -1.99
CA TYR A 111 4.86 -6.06 -1.23
C TYR A 111 6.12 -6.90 -1.06
N GLU A 112 7.26 -6.28 -1.29
CA GLU A 112 8.56 -6.89 -1.00
C GLU A 112 9.12 -6.28 0.27
N VAL A 113 9.58 -7.16 1.18
CA VAL A 113 10.13 -6.76 2.48
C VAL A 113 11.62 -7.06 2.51
N LYS A 114 12.40 -6.11 3.00
CA LYS A 114 13.83 -6.29 3.23
C LYS A 114 14.20 -5.61 4.54
N ASP A 115 14.90 -6.34 5.40
CA ASP A 115 15.34 -5.83 6.70
C ASP A 115 14.20 -5.20 7.51
N GLY A 116 13.03 -5.84 7.48
CA GLY A 116 11.88 -5.41 8.28
C GLY A 116 11.10 -4.23 7.73
N LYS A 117 11.41 -3.80 6.50
CA LYS A 117 10.73 -2.68 5.87
C LYS A 117 10.23 -3.04 4.48
N ILE A 118 9.14 -2.42 4.07
CA ILE A 118 8.63 -2.54 2.70
C ILE A 118 9.54 -1.72 1.79
N VAL A 119 10.16 -2.38 0.82
CA VAL A 119 11.04 -1.74 -0.15
C VAL A 119 10.39 -1.58 -1.53
N LYS A 120 9.30 -2.28 -1.78
CA LYS A 120 8.58 -2.20 -3.04
C LYS A 120 7.12 -2.58 -2.84
N GLU A 121 6.23 -1.84 -3.48
CA GLU A 121 4.83 -2.22 -3.63
C GLU A 121 4.50 -2.23 -5.11
N GLN A 122 3.73 -3.20 -5.56
CA GLN A 122 3.31 -3.30 -6.95
C GLN A 122 1.84 -3.66 -7.02
N PHE A 123 1.11 -2.91 -7.84
CA PHE A 123 -0.33 -3.06 -7.96
C PHE A 123 -0.71 -3.70 -9.29
N PHE A 124 -1.72 -4.56 -9.25
CA PHE A 124 -2.25 -5.28 -10.40
C PHE A 124 -3.75 -5.04 -10.47
N TYR A 125 -4.18 -4.36 -11.53
CA TYR A 125 -5.59 -4.07 -11.77
C TYR A 125 -5.85 -3.83 -13.24
#